data_7abee87f14119f353e6d258eb632a43c
#
_entry.id   7abee87f14119f353e6d258eb632a43c
#
_cell.length_a   1.000
_cell.length_b   1.000
_cell.length_c   1.000
_cell.angle_alpha   90.00
_cell.angle_beta   90.00
_cell.angle_gamma   90.00
#
_symmetry.space_group_name_H-M   'P 1'
#
loop_
_entity.id
_entity.type
_entity.pdbx_description
1 polymer ?
#
loop_
_entity_poly.entity_id
_entity_poly.type
_entity_poly.pdbx_seq_one_letter_code
_entity_poly.pdbx_strand_id
1 'polypeptide(L)'
;MHAKIIQLSKNRVSKDEYIDKDGFELEDYGKYNIDYIDDIEKSARKEEIASMEREFPIKLFEVAGPNKVRFIDNTWELKNLLFSRIKSTIQETDVVRFFDSDKCRLTALLQKPFTDDLFVIDGIMYSSYNLIDYALRDNFSDGDTIYVGNILDYHSCII
;
A
#
# COMPACT_ATOMS: atom_id res chain seq x y z
N MET A 1 11.53 1.02 -10.27
CA MET A 1 11.34 0.74 -8.83
C MET A 1 10.42 -0.47 -8.70
N HIS A 2 10.77 -1.39 -7.84
CA HIS A 2 9.94 -2.57 -7.56
C HIS A 2 9.16 -2.38 -6.27
N ALA A 3 7.89 -2.77 -6.32
CA ALA A 3 7.01 -2.80 -5.16
C ALA A 3 6.04 -3.99 -5.30
N LYS A 4 5.15 -4.16 -4.34
CA LYS A 4 4.22 -5.30 -4.32
C LYS A 4 2.79 -4.86 -4.53
N ILE A 5 1.99 -5.76 -5.07
CA ILE A 5 0.53 -5.68 -5.06
C ILE A 5 0.06 -6.80 -4.15
N ILE A 6 -0.60 -6.45 -3.05
CA ILE A 6 -0.98 -7.39 -2.00
C ILE A 6 -2.49 -7.48 -1.93
N GLN A 7 -3.02 -8.68 -2.13
CA GLN A 7 -4.45 -8.95 -1.99
C GLN A 7 -4.79 -9.16 -0.52
N LEU A 8 -5.76 -8.42 -0.02
CA LEU A 8 -6.26 -8.50 1.35
C LEU A 8 -7.75 -8.81 1.38
N SER A 9 -8.19 -9.57 2.39
CA SER A 9 -9.60 -9.86 2.60
C SER A 9 -9.90 -10.12 4.07
N LYS A 10 -11.10 -9.80 4.50
CA LYS A 10 -11.61 -10.20 5.82
C LYS A 10 -11.97 -11.69 5.88
N ASN A 11 -12.10 -12.33 4.73
CA ASN A 11 -12.41 -13.74 4.59
C ASN A 11 -11.22 -14.49 4.01
N ARG A 12 -11.13 -15.78 4.29
CA ARG A 12 -10.10 -16.64 3.68
C ARG A 12 -10.16 -16.52 2.16
N VAL A 13 -8.98 -16.41 1.55
CA VAL A 13 -8.83 -16.33 0.10
C VAL A 13 -8.30 -17.67 -0.40
N SER A 14 -9.13 -18.39 -1.16
CA SER A 14 -8.69 -19.61 -1.83
C SER A 14 -7.84 -19.25 -3.05
N LYS A 15 -7.04 -20.21 -3.54
CA LYS A 15 -6.19 -19.99 -4.71
C LYS A 15 -6.99 -19.62 -5.97
N ASP A 16 -8.24 -20.06 -6.07
CA ASP A 16 -9.14 -19.72 -7.18
C ASP A 16 -9.54 -18.23 -7.17
N GLU A 17 -9.47 -17.60 -6.01
CA GLU A 17 -9.81 -16.19 -5.82
C GLU A 17 -8.58 -15.28 -5.87
N TYR A 18 -7.40 -15.82 -6.09
CA TYR A 18 -6.18 -15.05 -6.17
C TYR A 18 -6.21 -14.08 -7.36
N ILE A 19 -5.83 -12.84 -7.10
CA ILE A 19 -5.58 -11.88 -8.18
C ILE A 19 -4.49 -12.42 -9.10
N ASP A 20 -4.64 -12.21 -10.39
CA ASP A 20 -3.72 -12.66 -11.41
C ASP A 20 -3.00 -11.46 -12.05
N LYS A 21 -1.72 -11.64 -12.39
CA LYS A 21 -0.91 -10.58 -13.03
C LYS A 21 -1.50 -10.08 -14.34
N ASP A 22 -2.27 -10.91 -15.03
CA ASP A 22 -2.91 -10.57 -16.30
C ASP A 22 -4.34 -10.03 -16.13
N GLY A 23 -4.85 -9.96 -14.90
CA GLY A 23 -6.23 -9.58 -14.59
C GLY A 23 -6.46 -8.09 -14.34
N PHE A 24 -5.46 -7.24 -14.53
CA PHE A 24 -5.57 -5.80 -14.27
C PHE A 24 -5.94 -5.01 -15.52
N GLU A 25 -6.77 -3.98 -15.33
CA GLU A 25 -7.20 -3.10 -16.40
C GLU A 25 -6.11 -2.08 -16.77
N LEU A 26 -6.13 -1.60 -18.02
CA LEU A 26 -5.22 -0.54 -18.48
C LEU A 26 -5.31 0.73 -17.62
N GLU A 27 -6.51 1.01 -17.10
CA GLU A 27 -6.76 2.13 -16.21
C GLU A 27 -5.91 2.06 -14.94
N ASP A 28 -5.78 0.88 -14.34
CA ASP A 28 -4.94 0.66 -13.15
C ASP A 28 -3.46 0.90 -13.46
N TYR A 29 -2.99 0.44 -14.62
CA TYR A 29 -1.62 0.67 -15.07
C TYR A 29 -1.31 2.17 -15.15
N GLY A 30 -2.21 2.95 -15.74
CA GLY A 30 -2.04 4.40 -15.88
C GLY A 30 -2.11 5.13 -14.55
N LYS A 31 -3.10 4.80 -13.72
CA LYS A 31 -3.34 5.47 -12.43
C LYS A 31 -2.18 5.32 -11.46
N TYR A 32 -1.53 4.17 -11.44
CA TYR A 32 -0.45 3.86 -10.49
C TYR A 32 0.93 3.83 -11.13
N ASN A 33 1.06 4.26 -12.37
CA ASN A 33 2.31 4.28 -13.14
C ASN A 33 2.96 2.89 -13.21
N ILE A 34 2.17 1.86 -13.40
CA ILE A 34 2.65 0.49 -13.48
C ILE A 34 3.19 0.23 -14.89
N ASP A 35 4.41 -0.26 -14.97
CA ASP A 35 5.06 -0.67 -16.21
C ASP A 35 4.71 -2.12 -16.54
N TYR A 36 4.97 -3.03 -15.59
CA TYR A 36 4.57 -4.43 -15.69
C TYR A 36 4.31 -5.05 -14.32
N ILE A 37 3.55 -6.15 -14.33
CA ILE A 37 3.22 -6.93 -13.13
C ILE A 37 3.70 -8.36 -13.36
N ASP A 38 4.29 -8.97 -12.34
CA ASP A 38 4.78 -10.35 -12.41
C ASP A 38 4.46 -11.11 -11.11
N ASP A 39 4.56 -12.43 -11.16
CA ASP A 39 4.42 -13.27 -10.00
C ASP A 39 5.68 -13.16 -9.12
N ILE A 40 5.50 -13.35 -7.81
CA ILE A 40 6.65 -13.55 -6.92
C ILE A 40 6.99 -15.04 -6.84
N GLU A 41 8.23 -15.37 -6.46
CA GLU A 41 8.59 -16.75 -6.16
C GLU A 41 7.83 -17.25 -4.93
N LYS A 42 7.40 -18.51 -4.94
CA LYS A 42 6.67 -19.12 -3.82
C LYS A 42 7.45 -19.05 -2.51
N SER A 43 8.78 -19.19 -2.58
CA SER A 43 9.66 -19.08 -1.43
C SER A 43 9.71 -17.67 -0.81
N ALA A 44 9.38 -16.64 -1.56
CA ALA A 44 9.39 -15.26 -1.09
C ALA A 44 8.13 -14.87 -0.29
N ARG A 45 7.03 -15.62 -0.43
CA ARG A 45 5.73 -15.25 0.15
C ARG A 45 5.78 -15.02 1.66
N LYS A 46 6.44 -15.91 2.40
CA LYS A 46 6.54 -15.80 3.86
C LYS A 46 7.23 -14.51 4.29
N GLU A 47 8.32 -14.16 3.62
CA GLU A 47 9.06 -12.93 3.90
C GLU A 47 8.27 -11.68 3.50
N GLU A 48 7.53 -11.74 2.41
CA GLU A 48 6.70 -10.64 1.97
C GLU A 48 5.56 -10.36 2.96
N ILE A 49 4.94 -11.40 3.51
CA ILE A 49 3.93 -11.24 4.56
C ILE A 49 4.58 -10.67 5.83
N ALA A 50 5.75 -11.17 6.22
CA ALA A 50 6.48 -10.64 7.37
C ALA A 50 6.86 -9.17 7.20
N SER A 51 7.17 -8.75 5.97
CA SER A 51 7.51 -7.35 5.68
C SER A 51 6.34 -6.38 5.87
N MET A 52 5.10 -6.86 5.87
CA MET A 52 3.94 -6.01 6.11
C MET A 52 3.96 -5.34 7.49
N GLU A 53 4.63 -5.94 8.46
CA GLU A 53 4.81 -5.32 9.78
C GLU A 53 5.66 -4.05 9.72
N ARG A 54 6.50 -3.91 8.70
CA ARG A 54 7.45 -2.80 8.52
C ARG A 54 7.06 -1.81 7.44
N GLU A 55 5.96 -2.06 6.72
CA GLU A 55 5.52 -1.22 5.60
C GLU A 55 5.18 0.21 6.01
N PHE A 56 4.66 0.36 7.21
CA PHE A 56 4.25 1.67 7.72
C PHE A 56 5.14 2.09 8.89
N PRO A 57 5.43 3.39 9.04
CA PRO A 57 6.29 3.89 10.13
C PRO A 57 5.69 3.69 11.51
N ILE A 58 4.36 3.58 11.58
CA ILE A 58 3.61 3.15 12.76
C ILE A 58 2.89 1.88 12.37
N LYS A 59 3.07 0.80 13.12
CA LYS A 59 2.58 -0.52 12.75
C LYS A 59 1.08 -0.52 12.48
N LEU A 60 0.68 -1.00 11.31
CA LEU A 60 -0.70 -1.17 10.89
C LEU A 60 -1.10 -2.64 10.81
N PHE A 61 -0.14 -3.52 10.57
CA PHE A 61 -0.33 -4.95 10.46
C PHE A 61 0.67 -5.71 11.32
N GLU A 62 0.23 -6.81 11.91
CA GLU A 62 1.05 -7.75 12.67
C GLU A 62 0.80 -9.16 12.14
N VAL A 63 1.85 -9.93 11.89
CA VAL A 63 1.71 -11.30 11.40
C VAL A 63 0.95 -12.14 12.44
N ALA A 64 -0.10 -12.81 11.99
CA ALA A 64 -0.98 -13.64 12.82
C ALA A 64 -1.04 -15.10 12.38
N GLY A 65 -0.30 -15.46 11.33
CA GLY A 65 -0.25 -16.80 10.77
C GLY A 65 0.37 -16.81 9.38
N PRO A 66 0.46 -17.97 8.71
CA PRO A 66 1.15 -18.09 7.43
C PRO A 66 0.47 -17.32 6.28
N ASN A 67 -0.82 -17.03 6.38
CA ASN A 67 -1.60 -16.37 5.34
C ASN A 67 -2.48 -15.26 5.90
N LYS A 68 -2.14 -14.72 7.06
CA LYS A 68 -2.97 -13.71 7.70
C LYS A 68 -2.17 -12.76 8.56
N VAL A 69 -2.70 -11.55 8.66
CA VAL A 69 -2.19 -10.50 9.55
C VAL A 69 -3.32 -10.02 10.45
N ARG A 70 -2.96 -9.40 11.56
CA ARG A 70 -3.90 -8.70 12.42
C ARG A 70 -3.81 -7.21 12.13
N PHE A 71 -4.95 -6.56 11.99
CA PHE A 71 -5.01 -5.12 11.83
C PHE A 71 -4.84 -4.44 13.20
N ILE A 72 -3.96 -3.46 13.27
CA ILE A 72 -3.73 -2.60 14.44
C ILE A 72 -4.19 -1.20 14.07
N ASP A 73 -5.19 -0.69 14.77
CA ASP A 73 -5.80 0.60 14.42
C ASP A 73 -4.93 1.78 14.86
N ASN A 74 -3.89 2.03 14.09
CA ASN A 74 -3.03 3.20 14.18
C ASN A 74 -3.28 4.19 13.03
N THR A 75 -4.48 4.16 12.46
CA THR A 75 -4.80 4.96 11.26
C THR A 75 -4.79 6.46 11.54
N TRP A 76 -5.28 6.90 12.69
CA TRP A 76 -5.23 8.31 13.08
C TRP A 76 -3.80 8.79 13.33
N GLU A 77 -2.98 7.98 13.97
CA GLU A 77 -1.56 8.29 14.21
C GLU A 77 -0.81 8.42 12.89
N LEU A 78 -1.10 7.54 11.92
CA LEU A 78 -0.53 7.63 10.57
C LEU A 78 -1.01 8.88 9.83
N LYS A 79 -2.29 9.22 9.93
CA LYS A 79 -2.82 10.47 9.34
C LYS A 79 -2.18 11.71 9.94
N ASN A 80 -2.01 11.74 11.25
CA ASN A 80 -1.34 12.86 11.92
C ASN A 80 0.11 12.98 11.48
N LEU A 81 0.82 11.86 11.35
CA LEU A 81 2.19 11.85 10.85
C LEU A 81 2.26 12.35 9.41
N LEU A 82 1.37 11.88 8.54
CA LEU A 82 1.28 12.33 7.16
C LEU A 82 1.00 13.84 7.08
N PHE A 83 0.02 14.31 7.84
CA PHE A 83 -0.30 15.73 7.90
C PHE A 83 0.89 16.58 8.33
N SER A 84 1.63 16.13 9.35
CA SER A 84 2.85 16.80 9.81
C SER A 84 3.91 16.87 8.72
N ARG A 85 4.12 15.80 7.96
CA ARG A 85 5.08 15.75 6.85
C ARG A 85 4.69 16.70 5.71
N ILE A 86 3.40 16.73 5.35
CA ILE A 86 2.88 17.66 4.34
C ILE A 86 3.08 19.11 4.79
N LYS A 87 2.71 19.40 6.02
CA LYS A 87 2.82 20.72 6.63
C LYS A 87 4.28 21.21 6.66
N SER A 88 5.21 20.34 7.09
CA SER A 88 6.65 20.67 7.10
C SER A 88 7.17 20.92 5.69
N THR A 89 6.77 20.12 4.71
CA THR A 89 7.18 20.32 3.31
C THR A 89 6.72 21.68 2.79
N ILE A 90 5.48 22.08 3.08
CA ILE A 90 4.94 23.38 2.67
C ILE A 90 5.64 24.54 3.40
N GLN A 91 5.91 24.39 4.68
CA GLN A 91 6.55 25.45 5.49
C GLN A 91 8.02 25.67 5.15
N GLU A 92 8.73 24.61 4.75
CA GLU A 92 10.17 24.66 4.46
C GLU A 92 10.49 25.00 3.02
N THR A 93 9.50 24.97 2.13
CA THR A 93 9.71 25.23 0.70
C THR A 93 9.63 26.71 0.37
N ASP A 94 10.26 27.09 -0.73
CA ASP A 94 10.09 28.39 -1.39
C ASP A 94 9.69 28.15 -2.86
N VAL A 95 9.49 29.22 -3.62
CA VAL A 95 9.04 29.14 -5.01
C VAL A 95 9.99 28.31 -5.87
N VAL A 96 11.29 28.52 -5.73
CA VAL A 96 12.30 27.82 -6.52
C VAL A 96 12.34 26.33 -6.16
N ARG A 97 12.43 26.00 -4.88
CA ARG A 97 12.48 24.63 -4.41
C ARG A 97 11.18 23.88 -4.71
N PHE A 98 10.02 24.53 -4.63
CA PHE A 98 8.75 23.92 -4.92
C PHE A 98 8.71 23.39 -6.37
N PHE A 99 9.05 24.24 -7.34
CA PHE A 99 9.02 23.83 -8.74
C PHE A 99 10.21 22.94 -9.14
N ASP A 100 11.30 22.98 -8.42
CA ASP A 100 12.48 22.16 -8.69
C ASP A 100 12.33 20.73 -8.17
N SER A 101 11.95 20.56 -6.90
CA SER A 101 11.94 19.25 -6.24
C SER A 101 10.74 19.00 -5.33
N ASP A 102 10.29 19.97 -4.55
CA ASP A 102 9.32 19.75 -3.48
C ASP A 102 7.90 19.48 -4.00
N LYS A 103 7.58 19.88 -5.21
CA LYS A 103 6.34 19.53 -5.89
C LYS A 103 6.19 18.02 -6.05
N CYS A 104 7.24 17.35 -6.51
CA CYS A 104 7.24 15.88 -6.66
C CYS A 104 7.16 15.19 -5.31
N ARG A 105 7.88 15.71 -4.31
CA ARG A 105 7.84 15.20 -2.93
C ARG A 105 6.45 15.33 -2.33
N LEU A 106 5.80 16.46 -2.50
CA LEU A 106 4.44 16.68 -2.01
C LEU A 106 3.44 15.75 -2.69
N THR A 107 3.57 15.56 -4.00
CA THR A 107 2.73 14.63 -4.78
C THR A 107 2.88 13.20 -4.25
N ALA A 108 4.11 12.75 -3.97
CA ALA A 108 4.37 11.43 -3.40
C ALA A 108 3.70 11.27 -2.02
N LEU A 109 3.77 12.29 -1.18
CA LEU A 109 3.10 12.28 0.14
C LEU A 109 1.58 12.20 0.03
N LEU A 110 0.99 12.72 -1.04
CA LEU A 110 -0.46 12.70 -1.25
C LEU A 110 -0.95 11.41 -1.90
N GLN A 111 -0.10 10.67 -2.58
CA GLN A 111 -0.47 9.45 -3.31
C GLN A 111 -0.03 8.18 -2.61
N LYS A 112 1.25 8.08 -2.27
CA LYS A 112 1.87 6.89 -1.67
C LYS A 112 2.74 7.31 -0.48
N PRO A 113 2.11 7.77 0.62
CA PRO A 113 2.84 8.48 1.69
C PRO A 113 3.87 7.64 2.45
N PHE A 114 3.66 6.34 2.56
CA PHE A 114 4.49 5.49 3.44
C PHE A 114 5.13 4.32 2.74
N THR A 115 4.51 3.81 1.70
CA THR A 115 5.01 2.69 0.90
C THR A 115 4.51 2.81 -0.53
N ASP A 116 5.30 2.30 -1.45
CA ASP A 116 4.89 2.17 -2.86
C ASP A 116 4.04 0.93 -3.11
N ASP A 117 3.90 0.06 -2.12
CA ASP A 117 3.05 -1.11 -2.24
C ASP A 117 1.59 -0.72 -2.45
N LEU A 118 0.92 -1.51 -3.26
CA LEU A 118 -0.50 -1.38 -3.57
C LEU A 118 -1.26 -2.54 -2.94
N PHE A 119 -2.51 -2.30 -2.63
CA PHE A 119 -3.36 -3.27 -1.96
C PHE A 119 -4.64 -3.47 -2.76
N VAL A 120 -5.07 -4.72 -2.90
CA VAL A 120 -6.32 -5.05 -3.58
C VAL A 120 -7.29 -5.65 -2.57
N ILE A 121 -8.45 -5.02 -2.41
CA ILE A 121 -9.52 -5.47 -1.51
C ILE A 121 -10.81 -5.49 -2.31
N ASP A 122 -11.48 -6.64 -2.35
CA ASP A 122 -12.72 -6.82 -3.10
C ASP A 122 -12.61 -6.37 -4.57
N GLY A 123 -11.47 -6.66 -5.20
CA GLY A 123 -11.21 -6.32 -6.59
C GLY A 123 -10.84 -4.87 -6.86
N ILE A 124 -10.75 -4.04 -5.83
CA ILE A 124 -10.40 -2.61 -5.95
C ILE A 124 -8.97 -2.39 -5.46
N MET A 125 -8.18 -1.66 -6.24
CA MET A 125 -6.80 -1.32 -5.91
C MET A 125 -6.73 -0.03 -5.08
N TYR A 126 -5.94 -0.09 -4.01
CA TYR A 126 -5.71 1.02 -3.08
C TYR A 126 -4.22 1.34 -2.99
N SER A 127 -3.86 2.61 -3.05
CA SER A 127 -2.53 3.07 -2.61
C SER A 127 -2.46 3.08 -1.08
N SER A 128 -1.28 3.34 -0.52
CA SER A 128 -1.14 3.44 0.95
C SER A 128 -2.02 4.55 1.54
N TYR A 129 -2.16 5.68 0.85
CA TYR A 129 -3.08 6.74 1.27
C TYR A 129 -4.53 6.26 1.33
N ASN A 130 -4.98 5.63 0.25
CA ASN A 130 -6.36 5.16 0.14
C ASN A 130 -6.66 3.99 1.08
N LEU A 131 -5.67 3.15 1.37
CA LEU A 131 -5.81 2.06 2.35
C LEU A 131 -6.08 2.62 3.75
N ILE A 132 -5.34 3.63 4.17
CA ILE A 132 -5.56 4.27 5.46
C ILE A 132 -6.95 4.89 5.55
N ASP A 133 -7.39 5.57 4.49
CA ASP A 133 -8.73 6.14 4.43
C ASP A 133 -9.83 5.06 4.45
N TYR A 134 -9.61 3.95 3.73
CA TYR A 134 -10.50 2.78 3.75
C TYR A 134 -10.65 2.21 5.18
N ALA A 135 -9.55 2.05 5.90
CA ALA A 135 -9.56 1.55 7.26
C ALA A 135 -10.26 2.52 8.23
N LEU A 136 -10.03 3.83 8.07
CA LEU A 136 -10.68 4.86 8.90
C LEU A 136 -12.21 4.92 8.74
N ARG A 137 -12.74 4.44 7.63
CA ARG A 137 -14.20 4.39 7.40
C ARG A 137 -14.83 3.15 8.03
N ASP A 138 -14.23 2.61 9.07
CA ASP A 138 -14.71 1.43 9.82
C ASP A 138 -14.77 0.13 9.02
N ASN A 139 -14.02 0.05 7.91
CA ASN A 139 -13.92 -1.18 7.14
C ASN A 139 -13.04 -2.22 7.83
N PHE A 140 -12.02 -1.76 8.57
CA PHE A 140 -11.21 -2.58 9.46
C PHE A 140 -11.35 -2.08 10.89
N SER A 141 -11.49 -3.00 11.83
CA SER A 141 -11.51 -2.71 13.26
C SER A 141 -10.23 -3.22 13.93
N ASP A 142 -9.82 -2.58 15.02
CA ASP A 142 -8.65 -3.01 15.79
C ASP A 142 -8.77 -4.49 16.18
N GLY A 143 -7.70 -5.24 15.90
CA GLY A 143 -7.65 -6.67 16.17
C GLY A 143 -8.27 -7.56 15.10
N ASP A 144 -8.85 -7.02 14.05
CA ASP A 144 -9.41 -7.82 12.95
C ASP A 144 -8.34 -8.69 12.31
N THR A 145 -8.71 -9.93 12.00
CA THR A 145 -7.91 -10.82 11.18
C THR A 145 -8.10 -10.47 9.71
N ILE A 146 -7.01 -10.15 9.03
CA ILE A 146 -6.99 -9.86 7.60
C ILE A 146 -6.22 -10.97 6.90
N TYR A 147 -6.85 -11.64 5.96
CA TYR A 147 -6.23 -12.71 5.18
C TYR A 147 -5.47 -12.12 4.00
N VAL A 148 -4.29 -12.68 3.74
CA VAL A 148 -3.47 -12.32 2.59
C VAL A 148 -3.73 -13.31 1.47
N GLY A 149 -4.21 -12.81 0.34
CA GLY A 149 -4.38 -13.58 -0.88
C GLY A 149 -3.08 -13.67 -1.67
N ASN A 150 -3.12 -13.40 -2.97
CA ASN A 150 -1.92 -13.40 -3.78
C ASN A 150 -1.08 -12.14 -3.53
N ILE A 151 0.21 -12.29 -3.72
CA ILE A 151 1.18 -11.20 -3.71
C ILE A 151 1.87 -11.19 -5.06
N LEU A 152 1.81 -10.04 -5.73
CA LEU A 152 2.45 -9.84 -7.03
C LEU A 152 3.56 -8.79 -6.90
N ASP A 153 4.51 -8.87 -7.79
CA ASP A 153 5.56 -7.87 -7.94
C ASP A 153 5.16 -6.90 -9.05
N TYR A 154 5.41 -5.63 -8.90
CA TYR A 154 5.22 -4.69 -9.99
C TYR A 154 6.39 -3.73 -10.11
N HIS A 155 6.64 -3.31 -11.33
CA HIS A 155 7.63 -2.30 -11.64
C HIS A 155 6.91 -1.01 -12.02
N SER A 156 7.26 0.08 -11.35
CA SER A 156 6.70 1.38 -11.68
C SER A 156 7.65 2.16 -12.59
N CYS A 157 7.06 2.85 -13.57
CA CYS A 157 7.79 3.85 -14.34
C CYS A 157 8.16 4.98 -13.41
N ILE A 158 9.45 5.23 -13.27
CA ILE A 158 9.96 6.42 -12.59
C ILE A 158 10.14 7.48 -13.67
N ILE A 159 9.42 8.55 -13.57
CA ILE A 159 9.63 9.73 -14.38
C ILE A 159 10.49 10.71 -13.61
#